data_32cf19b9c05736012c8931af7d2c2f92
#
_entry.id   32cf19b9c05736012c8931af7d2c2f92
#
_cell.length_a   1.000
_cell.length_b   1.000
_cell.length_c   1.000
_cell.angle_alpha   90.00
_cell.angle_beta   90.00
_cell.angle_gamma   90.00
#
_symmetry.space_group_name_H-M   'P 1'
#
loop_
_entity.id
_entity.type
_entity.pdbx_description
1 polymer ?
#
loop_
_entity_poly.entity_id
_entity_poly.type
_entity_poly.pdbx_seq_one_letter_code
_entity_poly.pdbx_strand_id
1 'polypeptide(L)'
;MGSAAAGGVSRLLRGACHTGVMTSPAIPSYRRSARTDWRMWLLLAFGLIFFGAASAIDPAENCSEDGRECAPWLVPLAQGFGALVALGAGLNMFANPSRGSFIDPATGDLVWWQGRIGTSGGDEGRIHPSQIGKIRIVRQEDSDDEVHLYDLEGNRLFWFDQEVIPWPYERWAQRLAARWPQIEIESVG
;
A
#
# COMPACT_ATOMS: atom_id res chain seq x y z
N MET A 1 8.51 -34.20 -81.04
CA MET A 1 9.73 -33.54 -80.57
C MET A 1 9.29 -32.33 -79.80
N GLY A 2 9.12 -32.44 -78.52
CA GLY A 2 8.63 -31.41 -77.64
C GLY A 2 9.66 -31.10 -76.55
N SER A 3 10.00 -29.88 -76.38
CA SER A 3 10.90 -29.40 -75.36
C SER A 3 10.11 -28.75 -74.24
N ALA A 4 10.26 -29.27 -73.04
CA ALA A 4 9.62 -28.76 -71.80
C ALA A 4 10.47 -27.65 -71.22
N ALA A 5 9.84 -26.50 -70.98
CA ALA A 5 10.41 -25.37 -70.21
C ALA A 5 9.99 -25.46 -68.76
N ALA A 6 10.94 -25.58 -67.85
CA ALA A 6 10.73 -25.58 -66.42
C ALA A 6 10.67 -24.14 -65.89
N GLY A 7 9.51 -23.72 -65.36
CA GLY A 7 9.31 -22.45 -64.70
C GLY A 7 9.65 -22.56 -63.20
N GLY A 8 10.75 -21.94 -62.79
CA GLY A 8 11.13 -21.81 -61.40
C GLY A 8 10.31 -20.77 -60.68
N VAL A 9 9.51 -21.21 -59.69
CA VAL A 9 8.76 -20.31 -58.78
C VAL A 9 9.66 -19.93 -57.60
N SER A 10 10.25 -18.73 -57.67
CA SER A 10 10.95 -18.12 -56.53
C SER A 10 9.94 -17.72 -55.47
N ARG A 11 9.83 -18.50 -54.40
CA ARG A 11 9.13 -18.12 -53.17
C ARG A 11 9.94 -17.07 -52.43
N LEU A 12 9.55 -15.81 -52.55
CA LEU A 12 9.94 -14.73 -51.68
C LEU A 12 9.40 -15.02 -50.28
N LEU A 13 10.27 -15.50 -49.38
CA LEU A 13 10.02 -15.52 -47.92
C LEU A 13 10.00 -14.10 -47.44
N ARG A 14 8.80 -13.51 -47.29
CA ARG A 14 8.59 -12.30 -46.50
C ARG A 14 8.76 -12.67 -45.04
N GLY A 15 9.96 -12.43 -44.50
CA GLY A 15 10.19 -12.42 -43.08
C GLY A 15 9.35 -11.30 -42.43
N ALA A 16 8.25 -11.66 -41.80
CA ALA A 16 7.50 -10.77 -40.93
C ALA A 16 8.39 -10.47 -39.70
N CYS A 17 9.08 -9.33 -39.72
CA CYS A 17 9.64 -8.78 -38.51
C CYS A 17 8.46 -8.44 -37.59
N HIS A 18 8.10 -9.35 -36.69
CA HIS A 18 7.31 -9.03 -35.52
C HIS A 18 8.15 -8.07 -34.64
N THR A 19 8.03 -6.77 -34.87
CA THR A 19 8.38 -5.77 -33.88
C THR A 19 7.40 -5.96 -32.73
N GLY A 20 7.77 -6.86 -31.82
CA GLY A 20 7.10 -6.98 -30.53
C GLY A 20 7.23 -5.64 -29.82
N VAL A 21 6.19 -4.83 -29.86
CA VAL A 21 6.06 -3.68 -28.98
C VAL A 21 6.12 -4.26 -27.58
N MET A 22 7.28 -4.14 -26.92
CA MET A 22 7.42 -4.43 -25.49
C MET A 22 6.54 -3.41 -24.77
N THR A 23 5.29 -3.77 -24.53
CA THR A 23 4.43 -3.00 -23.64
C THR A 23 5.06 -3.03 -22.26
N SER A 24 5.66 -1.90 -21.87
CA SER A 24 6.21 -1.72 -20.53
C SER A 24 5.10 -2.06 -19.52
N PRO A 25 5.36 -2.90 -18.50
CA PRO A 25 4.32 -3.33 -17.58
C PRO A 25 3.69 -2.11 -16.93
N ALA A 26 2.37 -2.03 -17.01
CA ALA A 26 1.61 -0.94 -16.41
C ALA A 26 1.88 -0.90 -14.91
N ILE A 27 2.12 0.30 -14.38
CA ILE A 27 2.25 0.53 -12.95
C ILE A 27 0.85 0.43 -12.37
N PRO A 28 0.57 -0.54 -11.47
CA PRO A 28 -0.76 -0.71 -10.93
C PRO A 28 -1.14 0.48 -10.05
N SER A 29 -2.38 0.94 -10.15
CA SER A 29 -2.95 1.83 -9.15
C SER A 29 -3.05 1.10 -7.82
N TYR A 30 -2.70 1.78 -6.75
CA TYR A 30 -2.80 1.26 -5.39
C TYR A 30 -3.76 2.10 -4.56
N ARG A 31 -4.64 1.43 -3.83
CA ARG A 31 -5.55 2.09 -2.89
C ARG A 31 -5.79 1.18 -1.69
N ARG A 32 -5.59 1.72 -0.50
CA ARG A 32 -5.92 1.09 0.78
C ARG A 32 -6.86 2.02 1.55
N SER A 33 -7.80 1.47 2.27
CA SER A 33 -8.71 2.24 3.12
C SER A 33 -8.93 1.52 4.45
N ALA A 34 -9.44 2.23 5.45
CA ALA A 34 -9.67 1.64 6.77
C ALA A 34 -10.57 0.40 6.71
N ARG A 35 -11.56 0.36 5.81
CA ARG A 35 -12.45 -0.81 5.65
C ARG A 35 -11.79 -2.02 5.00
N THR A 36 -10.77 -1.80 4.17
CA THR A 36 -10.01 -2.88 3.49
C THR A 36 -8.81 -3.32 4.30
N ASP A 37 -8.46 -2.59 5.36
CA ASP A 37 -7.35 -2.93 6.24
C ASP A 37 -7.81 -3.95 7.30
N TRP A 38 -7.29 -5.19 7.19
CA TRP A 38 -7.59 -6.25 8.14
C TRP A 38 -7.21 -5.90 9.59
N ARG A 39 -6.21 -5.03 9.80
CA ARG A 39 -5.78 -4.55 11.12
C ARG A 39 -6.90 -3.79 11.83
N MET A 40 -7.71 -3.02 11.07
CA MET A 40 -8.87 -2.31 11.63
C MET A 40 -9.95 -3.29 12.13
N TRP A 41 -10.17 -4.37 11.39
CA TRP A 41 -11.11 -5.41 11.81
C TRP A 41 -10.63 -6.16 13.04
N LEU A 42 -9.31 -6.42 13.16
CA LEU A 42 -8.75 -7.02 14.37
C LEU A 42 -8.88 -6.10 15.59
N LEU A 43 -8.62 -4.80 15.44
CA LEU A 43 -8.81 -3.82 16.51
C LEU A 43 -10.27 -3.76 16.97
N LEU A 44 -11.21 -3.72 16.03
CA LEU A 44 -12.64 -3.74 16.33
C LEU A 44 -13.03 -5.02 17.09
N ALA A 45 -12.62 -6.18 16.58
CA ALA A 45 -12.89 -7.46 17.21
C ALA A 45 -12.27 -7.55 18.61
N PHE A 46 -11.02 -7.13 18.76
CA PHE A 46 -10.33 -7.09 20.05
C PHE A 46 -11.09 -6.19 21.06
N GLY A 47 -11.45 -4.98 20.66
CA GLY A 47 -12.21 -4.06 21.51
C GLY A 47 -13.56 -4.64 21.96
N LEU A 48 -14.31 -5.27 21.04
CA LEU A 48 -15.60 -5.90 21.33
C LEU A 48 -15.45 -7.13 22.25
N ILE A 49 -14.47 -8.02 21.99
CA ILE A 49 -14.22 -9.20 22.82
C ILE A 49 -13.79 -8.77 24.21
N PHE A 50 -12.88 -7.79 24.32
CA PHE A 50 -12.38 -7.31 25.59
C PHE A 50 -13.49 -6.64 26.43
N PHE A 51 -14.32 -5.81 25.80
CA PHE A 51 -15.51 -5.23 26.43
C PHE A 51 -16.49 -6.30 26.90
N GLY A 52 -16.82 -7.26 26.01
CA GLY A 52 -17.76 -8.34 26.33
C GLY A 52 -17.27 -9.24 27.47
N ALA A 53 -15.99 -9.63 27.44
CA ALA A 53 -15.38 -10.44 28.49
C ALA A 53 -15.40 -9.71 29.84
N ALA A 54 -15.00 -8.43 29.85
CA ALA A 54 -15.03 -7.62 31.08
C ALA A 54 -16.48 -7.39 31.59
N SER A 55 -17.47 -7.34 30.70
CA SER A 55 -18.88 -7.18 31.08
C SER A 55 -19.50 -8.45 31.66
N ALA A 56 -18.89 -9.60 31.46
CA ALA A 56 -19.33 -10.87 32.03
C ALA A 56 -18.80 -11.12 33.46
N ILE A 57 -17.89 -10.28 33.95
CA ILE A 57 -17.28 -10.40 35.27
C ILE A 57 -17.98 -9.46 36.24
N ASP A 58 -18.44 -9.99 37.39
CA ASP A 58 -18.90 -9.14 38.48
C ASP A 58 -17.70 -8.45 39.14
N PRO A 59 -17.68 -7.09 39.16
CA PRO A 59 -16.58 -6.35 39.82
C PRO A 59 -16.31 -6.77 41.27
N ALA A 60 -17.37 -7.16 42.00
CA ALA A 60 -17.22 -7.63 43.41
C ALA A 60 -16.51 -8.96 43.54
N GLU A 61 -16.54 -9.82 42.49
CA GLU A 61 -15.90 -11.12 42.46
C GLU A 61 -14.49 -11.09 41.89
N ASN A 62 -14.01 -9.92 41.43
CA ASN A 62 -12.67 -9.77 40.86
C ASN A 62 -11.61 -9.74 41.96
N CYS A 63 -11.36 -10.87 42.54
CA CYS A 63 -10.37 -11.11 43.60
C CYS A 63 -9.39 -12.20 43.18
N SER A 64 -8.20 -12.22 43.83
CA SER A 64 -7.26 -13.34 43.68
C SER A 64 -7.85 -14.63 44.22
N GLU A 65 -7.33 -15.81 43.79
CA GLU A 65 -7.83 -17.12 44.20
C GLU A 65 -7.87 -17.32 45.73
N ASP A 66 -6.96 -16.67 46.45
CA ASP A 66 -6.91 -16.69 47.91
C ASP A 66 -7.79 -15.64 48.58
N GLY A 67 -8.51 -14.83 47.80
CA GLY A 67 -9.42 -13.78 48.28
C GLY A 67 -8.75 -12.62 49.00
N ARG A 68 -7.42 -12.53 48.98
CA ARG A 68 -6.67 -11.53 49.75
C ARG A 68 -6.55 -10.20 49.04
N GLU A 69 -6.52 -10.25 47.68
CA GLU A 69 -6.37 -9.06 46.86
C GLU A 69 -7.59 -8.93 45.91
N CYS A 70 -8.39 -7.94 46.13
CA CYS A 70 -9.53 -7.62 45.27
C CYS A 70 -9.30 -6.29 44.54
N ALA A 71 -9.52 -6.29 43.23
CA ALA A 71 -9.38 -5.12 42.40
C ALA A 71 -10.66 -4.85 41.55
N PRO A 72 -11.79 -4.53 42.22
CA PRO A 72 -13.07 -4.34 41.54
C PRO A 72 -13.04 -3.24 40.48
N TRP A 73 -12.15 -2.26 40.64
CA TRP A 73 -11.96 -1.13 39.70
C TRP A 73 -11.37 -1.55 38.34
N LEU A 74 -10.68 -2.70 38.26
CA LEU A 74 -10.12 -3.20 37.00
C LEU A 74 -11.20 -3.55 35.98
N VAL A 75 -12.36 -4.05 36.42
CA VAL A 75 -13.46 -4.46 35.54
C VAL A 75 -14.03 -3.25 34.78
N PRO A 76 -14.48 -2.15 35.42
CA PRO A 76 -14.96 -0.99 34.70
C PRO A 76 -13.86 -0.29 33.86
N LEU A 77 -12.60 -0.34 34.28
CA LEU A 77 -11.47 0.14 33.48
C LEU A 77 -11.30 -0.68 32.21
N ALA A 78 -11.37 -2.02 32.31
CA ALA A 78 -11.28 -2.90 31.17
C ALA A 78 -12.47 -2.71 30.20
N GLN A 79 -13.69 -2.55 30.72
CA GLN A 79 -14.88 -2.21 29.92
C GLN A 79 -14.68 -0.88 29.17
N GLY A 80 -14.23 0.17 29.90
CA GLY A 80 -13.97 1.48 29.30
C GLY A 80 -12.91 1.43 28.19
N PHE A 81 -11.84 0.68 28.41
CA PHE A 81 -10.79 0.49 27.41
C PHE A 81 -11.31 -0.27 26.19
N GLY A 82 -12.00 -1.40 26.37
CA GLY A 82 -12.60 -2.18 25.29
C GLY A 82 -13.58 -1.36 24.45
N ALA A 83 -14.46 -0.59 25.11
CA ALA A 83 -15.40 0.31 24.45
C ALA A 83 -14.67 1.39 23.63
N LEU A 84 -13.64 2.00 24.19
CA LEU A 84 -12.85 3.06 23.53
C LEU A 84 -12.15 2.52 22.27
N VAL A 85 -11.54 1.34 22.36
CA VAL A 85 -10.88 0.69 21.21
C VAL A 85 -11.90 0.35 20.12
N ALA A 86 -13.03 -0.26 20.50
CA ALA A 86 -14.09 -0.62 19.54
C ALA A 86 -14.70 0.62 18.87
N LEU A 87 -15.00 1.66 19.63
CA LEU A 87 -15.52 2.92 19.10
C LEU A 87 -14.52 3.61 18.18
N GLY A 88 -13.24 3.69 18.58
CA GLY A 88 -12.18 4.30 17.78
C GLY A 88 -11.99 3.58 16.44
N ALA A 89 -11.93 2.25 16.46
CA ALA A 89 -11.85 1.43 15.24
C ALA A 89 -13.13 1.61 14.38
N GLY A 90 -14.31 1.58 14.98
CA GLY A 90 -15.59 1.75 14.28
C GLY A 90 -15.72 3.13 13.63
N LEU A 91 -15.38 4.20 14.32
CA LEU A 91 -15.39 5.57 13.78
C LEU A 91 -14.40 5.72 12.62
N ASN A 92 -13.19 5.14 12.75
CA ASN A 92 -12.20 5.15 11.67
C ASN A 92 -12.71 4.39 10.44
N MET A 93 -13.32 3.21 10.62
CA MET A 93 -13.95 2.46 9.53
C MET A 93 -15.16 3.20 8.93
N PHE A 94 -15.91 3.94 9.75
CA PHE A 94 -17.03 4.77 9.27
C PHE A 94 -16.53 5.93 8.40
N ALA A 95 -15.55 6.70 8.87
CA ALA A 95 -14.91 7.77 8.12
C ALA A 95 -14.19 7.24 6.87
N ASN A 96 -13.68 6.00 6.94
CA ASN A 96 -13.03 5.28 5.87
C ASN A 96 -11.92 6.08 5.16
N PRO A 97 -10.94 6.64 5.90
CA PRO A 97 -9.83 7.33 5.28
C PRO A 97 -9.09 6.39 4.33
N SER A 98 -8.71 6.92 3.18
CA SER A 98 -8.00 6.16 2.14
C SER A 98 -6.65 6.78 1.83
N ARG A 99 -5.73 5.92 1.41
CA ARG A 99 -4.39 6.28 0.93
C ARG A 99 -4.07 5.46 -0.32
N GLY A 100 -3.13 5.95 -1.11
CA GLY A 100 -2.74 5.26 -2.32
C GLY A 100 -2.00 6.12 -3.31
N SER A 101 -1.72 5.51 -4.47
CA SER A 101 -1.07 6.19 -5.59
C SER A 101 -1.50 5.62 -6.93
N PHE A 102 -1.37 6.42 -7.97
CA PHE A 102 -1.57 6.00 -9.36
C PHE A 102 -0.79 6.89 -10.31
N ILE A 103 -0.60 6.41 -11.52
CA ILE A 103 -0.12 7.27 -12.62
C ILE A 103 -1.34 7.85 -13.31
N ASP A 104 -1.44 9.17 -13.34
CA ASP A 104 -2.51 9.87 -14.02
C ASP A 104 -2.40 9.62 -15.55
N PRO A 105 -3.39 8.99 -16.19
CA PRO A 105 -3.31 8.68 -17.61
C PRO A 105 -3.32 9.91 -18.52
N ALA A 106 -3.79 11.06 -18.04
CA ALA A 106 -3.88 12.29 -18.82
C ALA A 106 -2.54 13.04 -18.84
N THR A 107 -1.82 13.07 -17.71
CA THR A 107 -0.58 13.85 -17.56
C THR A 107 0.67 12.99 -17.47
N GLY A 108 0.52 11.71 -17.11
CA GLY A 108 1.63 10.82 -16.83
C GLY A 108 2.24 10.99 -15.43
N ASP A 109 1.67 11.86 -14.60
CA ASP A 109 2.17 12.15 -13.26
C ASP A 109 1.90 11.00 -12.30
N LEU A 110 2.85 10.77 -11.40
CA LEU A 110 2.63 9.99 -10.18
C LEU A 110 1.88 10.88 -9.20
N VAL A 111 0.67 10.48 -8.85
CA VAL A 111 -0.18 11.12 -7.85
C VAL A 111 -0.31 10.20 -6.66
N TRP A 112 -0.15 10.74 -5.45
CA TRP A 112 -0.38 9.98 -4.20
C TRP A 112 -1.19 10.81 -3.22
N TRP A 113 -1.85 10.12 -2.30
CA TRP A 113 -2.66 10.77 -1.26
C TRP A 113 -2.66 9.95 0.02
N GLN A 114 -2.83 10.66 1.15
CA GLN A 114 -3.00 10.08 2.48
C GLN A 114 -4.19 10.73 3.20
N GLY A 115 -4.87 9.95 4.03
CA GLY A 115 -5.95 10.46 4.88
C GLY A 115 -7.17 11.00 4.15
N ARG A 116 -7.36 10.67 2.86
CA ARG A 116 -8.49 11.17 2.07
C ARG A 116 -9.80 10.49 2.50
N ILE A 117 -10.79 11.29 2.90
CA ILE A 117 -12.14 10.84 3.23
C ILE A 117 -13.07 11.12 2.03
N GLY A 118 -13.60 10.06 1.43
CA GLY A 118 -14.37 10.20 0.18
C GLY A 118 -13.49 10.70 -0.97
N THR A 119 -13.82 11.87 -1.53
CA THR A 119 -13.09 12.53 -2.63
C THR A 119 -12.33 13.78 -2.19
N SER A 120 -12.42 14.15 -0.91
CA SER A 120 -11.89 15.41 -0.41
C SER A 120 -11.04 15.20 0.84
N GLY A 121 -10.21 16.20 1.14
CA GLY A 121 -9.30 16.19 2.28
C GLY A 121 -8.09 15.28 2.11
N GLY A 122 -7.25 15.24 3.15
CA GLY A 122 -5.99 14.52 3.14
C GLY A 122 -4.86 15.27 2.44
N ASP A 123 -3.66 14.74 2.62
CA ASP A 123 -2.46 15.25 1.97
C ASP A 123 -2.31 14.60 0.60
N GLU A 124 -2.01 15.40 -0.41
CA GLU A 124 -1.82 14.95 -1.78
C GLU A 124 -0.51 15.48 -2.32
N GLY A 125 0.22 14.63 -3.02
CA GLY A 125 1.41 15.01 -3.77
C GLY A 125 1.31 14.56 -5.21
N ARG A 126 2.03 15.27 -6.08
CA ARG A 126 2.08 15.01 -7.51
C ARG A 126 3.48 15.32 -8.04
N ILE A 127 4.02 14.44 -8.85
CA ILE A 127 5.27 14.66 -9.56
C ILE A 127 5.27 13.88 -10.88
N HIS A 128 5.81 14.47 -11.93
CA HIS A 128 6.07 13.69 -13.13
C HIS A 128 7.28 12.78 -12.88
N PRO A 129 7.20 11.46 -13.17
CA PRO A 129 8.27 10.52 -12.82
C PRO A 129 9.63 10.81 -13.46
N SER A 130 9.67 11.61 -14.55
CA SER A 130 10.94 12.10 -15.12
C SER A 130 11.71 13.04 -14.20
N GLN A 131 11.06 13.60 -13.19
CA GLN A 131 11.67 14.48 -12.18
C GLN A 131 12.11 13.73 -10.93
N ILE A 132 11.84 12.42 -10.86
CA ILE A 132 12.31 11.57 -9.76
C ILE A 132 13.74 11.13 -10.08
N GLY A 133 14.68 11.47 -9.19
CA GLY A 133 16.07 11.04 -9.29
C GLY A 133 16.31 9.74 -8.55
N LYS A 134 15.70 9.55 -7.36
CA LYS A 134 15.98 8.39 -6.51
C LYS A 134 14.79 7.90 -5.72
N ILE A 135 14.69 6.57 -5.57
CA ILE A 135 13.81 5.88 -4.64
C ILE A 135 14.68 5.18 -3.62
N ARG A 136 14.58 5.58 -2.36
CA ARG A 136 15.33 4.97 -1.26
C ARG A 136 14.40 4.10 -0.42
N ILE A 137 14.77 2.83 -0.25
CA ILE A 137 14.07 1.85 0.57
C ILE A 137 14.96 1.57 1.77
N VAL A 138 14.51 1.93 2.96
CA VAL A 138 15.22 1.70 4.22
C VAL A 138 14.56 0.52 4.91
N ARG A 139 15.30 -0.59 5.02
CA ARG A 139 14.81 -1.77 5.73
C ARG A 139 15.07 -1.59 7.22
N GLN A 140 14.06 -1.92 8.01
CA GLN A 140 14.12 -1.84 9.46
C GLN A 140 13.86 -3.24 10.05
N GLU A 141 14.69 -3.68 11.00
CA GLU A 141 14.54 -5.00 11.61
C GLU A 141 13.28 -5.11 12.47
N ASP A 142 12.91 -4.04 13.18
CA ASP A 142 11.85 -4.03 14.19
C ASP A 142 10.57 -3.23 13.78
N SER A 143 10.55 -2.69 12.56
CA SER A 143 9.41 -1.88 12.07
C SER A 143 9.17 -2.10 10.59
N ASP A 144 8.08 -1.49 10.06
CA ASP A 144 7.80 -1.50 8.62
C ASP A 144 8.92 -0.74 7.87
N ASP A 145 9.38 -1.28 6.73
CA ASP A 145 10.34 -0.63 5.85
C ASP A 145 9.87 0.77 5.45
N GLU A 146 10.78 1.73 5.36
CA GLU A 146 10.46 3.09 4.90
C GLU A 146 10.79 3.27 3.42
N VAL A 147 9.95 4.01 2.70
CA VAL A 147 10.20 4.36 1.30
C VAL A 147 10.15 5.87 1.12
N HIS A 148 11.23 6.40 0.54
CA HIS A 148 11.35 7.83 0.29
C HIS A 148 11.61 8.08 -1.19
N LEU A 149 10.96 9.13 -1.74
CA LEU A 149 11.25 9.64 -3.07
C LEU A 149 12.10 10.92 -2.95
N TYR A 150 13.03 11.06 -3.88
CA TYR A 150 13.86 12.25 -4.04
C TYR A 150 13.73 12.75 -5.48
N ASP A 151 13.67 14.06 -5.65
CA ASP A 151 13.73 14.69 -6.95
C ASP A 151 15.16 14.62 -7.56
N LEU A 152 15.34 15.20 -8.74
CA LEU A 152 16.65 15.24 -9.42
C LEU A 152 17.66 16.10 -8.67
N GLU A 153 17.24 17.06 -7.89
CA GLU A 153 18.05 17.94 -7.04
C GLU A 153 18.42 17.28 -5.71
N GLY A 154 17.84 16.11 -5.39
CA GLY A 154 18.08 15.36 -4.17
C GLY A 154 17.21 15.82 -2.99
N ASN A 155 16.16 16.61 -3.22
CA ASN A 155 15.20 16.98 -2.18
C ASN A 155 14.21 15.84 -1.97
N ARG A 156 13.91 15.53 -0.69
CA ARG A 156 12.90 14.54 -0.34
C ARG A 156 11.50 15.07 -0.66
N LEU A 157 10.71 14.26 -1.33
CA LEU A 157 9.30 14.55 -1.56
C LEU A 157 8.49 14.23 -0.31
N PHE A 158 7.80 15.25 0.21
CA PHE A 158 6.97 15.11 1.41
C PHE A 158 5.68 14.35 1.12
N TRP A 159 5.09 13.77 2.16
CA TRP A 159 3.81 13.03 2.12
C TRP A 159 3.83 11.78 1.24
N PHE A 160 5.03 11.34 0.82
CA PHE A 160 5.23 10.06 0.16
C PHE A 160 5.94 9.10 1.10
N ASP A 161 5.33 7.95 1.33
CA ASP A 161 5.88 6.88 2.16
C ASP A 161 5.44 5.48 1.65
N GLN A 162 5.82 4.44 2.38
CA GLN A 162 5.47 3.06 2.07
C GLN A 162 3.96 2.78 2.08
N GLU A 163 3.16 3.59 2.75
CA GLU A 163 1.73 3.35 2.89
C GLU A 163 0.92 3.69 1.62
N VAL A 164 1.49 4.49 0.71
CA VAL A 164 0.84 4.89 -0.54
C VAL A 164 1.19 3.98 -1.72
N ILE A 165 2.05 2.99 -1.52
CA ILE A 165 2.48 2.05 -2.57
C ILE A 165 2.24 0.58 -2.18
N PRO A 166 2.09 -0.34 -3.16
CA PRO A 166 1.88 -1.75 -2.86
C PRO A 166 3.18 -2.43 -2.41
N TRP A 167 3.07 -3.33 -1.43
CA TRP A 167 4.14 -4.28 -1.12
C TRP A 167 4.22 -5.38 -2.21
N PRO A 168 5.41 -5.91 -2.57
CA PRO A 168 6.74 -5.50 -2.12
C PRO A 168 7.24 -4.23 -2.83
N TYR A 169 7.80 -3.31 -2.05
CA TYR A 169 8.19 -1.96 -2.48
C TYR A 169 9.23 -1.96 -3.59
N GLU A 170 10.19 -2.88 -3.54
CA GLU A 170 11.23 -3.03 -4.56
C GLU A 170 10.62 -3.34 -5.94
N ARG A 171 9.59 -4.19 -5.98
CA ARG A 171 8.91 -4.54 -7.24
C ARG A 171 8.20 -3.33 -7.86
N TRP A 172 7.61 -2.49 -7.02
CA TRP A 172 7.00 -1.24 -7.47
C TRP A 172 8.06 -0.27 -7.99
N ALA A 173 9.16 -0.06 -7.23
CA ALA A 173 10.28 0.78 -7.61
C ALA A 173 10.92 0.33 -8.94
N GLN A 174 11.17 -0.98 -9.09
CA GLN A 174 11.70 -1.56 -10.34
C GLN A 174 10.79 -1.31 -11.55
N ARG A 175 9.46 -1.40 -11.39
CA ARG A 175 8.52 -1.09 -12.47
C ARG A 175 8.56 0.37 -12.85
N LEU A 176 8.71 1.26 -11.87
CA LEU A 176 8.85 2.69 -12.12
C LEU A 176 10.18 2.96 -12.86
N ALA A 177 11.31 2.46 -12.36
CA ALA A 177 12.61 2.61 -12.98
C ALA A 177 12.71 1.98 -14.38
N ALA A 178 12.03 0.87 -14.62
CA ALA A 178 11.98 0.24 -15.96
C ALA A 178 11.33 1.17 -17.02
N ARG A 179 10.42 2.05 -16.59
CA ARG A 179 9.77 3.03 -17.49
C ARG A 179 10.51 4.37 -17.51
N TRP A 180 11.19 4.72 -16.44
CA TRP A 180 11.96 5.96 -16.28
C TRP A 180 13.37 5.62 -15.78
N PRO A 181 14.31 5.30 -16.70
CA PRO A 181 15.64 4.75 -16.36
C PRO A 181 16.56 5.67 -15.56
N GLN A 182 16.24 6.97 -15.46
CA GLN A 182 16.99 7.92 -14.61
C GLN A 182 16.74 7.70 -13.12
N ILE A 183 15.72 6.92 -12.75
CA ILE A 183 15.39 6.66 -11.34
C ILE A 183 16.39 5.65 -10.78
N GLU A 184 17.18 6.09 -9.82
CA GLU A 184 18.07 5.23 -9.04
C GLU A 184 17.27 4.55 -7.89
N ILE A 185 17.53 3.26 -7.67
CA ILE A 185 16.94 2.51 -6.54
C ILE A 185 18.06 2.23 -5.54
N GLU A 186 17.92 2.76 -4.34
CA GLU A 186 18.85 2.55 -3.23
C GLU A 186 18.15 1.74 -2.12
N SER A 187 18.69 0.58 -1.76
CA SER A 187 18.25 -0.20 -0.60
C SER A 187 19.30 -0.13 0.49
N VAL A 188 18.88 0.26 1.70
CA VAL A 188 19.74 0.44 2.89
C VAL A 188 19.12 -0.34 4.05
N GLY A 189 19.94 -1.08 4.76
CA GLY A 189 19.53 -1.91 5.90
C GLY A 189 20.30 -3.20 5.96
#